data_519b2c122361a7774cb876a4710645e4
#
_entry.id   519b2c122361a7774cb876a4710645e4
#
_cell.length_a   1.000
_cell.length_b   1.000
_cell.length_c   1.000
_cell.angle_alpha   90.00
_cell.angle_beta   90.00
_cell.angle_gamma   90.00
#
_symmetry.space_group_name_H-M   'P 1'
#
loop_
_entity.id
_entity.type
_entity.pdbx_description
1 polymer ?
#
loop_
_entity_poly.entity_id
_entity_poly.type
_entity_poly.pdbx_seq_one_letter_code
_entity_poly.pdbx_strand_id
1 'polypeptide(L)'
;MTRSTCILLVLLTLMSVLSLFVGAADITPADVLSGDIESLELMLISRLPRLLAILCTGMGMSIAGLIMQQLCANKFVSPTTGATISSAQFGILIALLFFPDSTLWSRALFAFAAAILGTWTFVWFILRMPMKDPVMVPLLSLIHISEPTRRSYI
;
A
#
# COMPACT_ATOMS: atom_id res chain seq x y z
N MET A 1 7.69 24.60 10.52
CA MET A 1 7.91 23.15 10.53
C MET A 1 8.34 22.74 11.93
N THR A 2 7.70 21.74 12.50
CA THR A 2 8.07 21.22 13.83
C THR A 2 9.38 20.42 13.72
N ARG A 3 10.14 20.32 14.82
CA ARG A 3 11.40 19.53 14.84
C ARG A 3 11.19 18.10 14.34
N SER A 4 10.06 17.50 14.67
CA SER A 4 9.70 16.16 14.23
C SER A 4 9.54 16.05 12.70
N THR A 5 8.94 17.03 12.03
CA THR A 5 8.81 17.00 10.57
C THR A 5 10.14 17.14 9.85
N CYS A 6 11.07 17.94 10.39
CA CYS A 6 12.43 18.02 9.84
C CYS A 6 13.18 16.70 9.97
N ILE A 7 13.09 16.03 11.13
CA ILE A 7 13.72 14.72 11.36
C ILE A 7 13.16 13.67 10.40
N LEU A 8 11.84 13.63 10.22
CA LEU A 8 11.19 12.68 9.30
C LEU A 8 11.60 12.93 7.84
N LEU A 9 11.71 14.18 7.41
CA LEU A 9 12.17 14.51 6.06
C LEU A 9 13.62 14.10 5.84
N VAL A 10 14.51 14.38 6.79
CA VAL A 10 15.90 13.95 6.72
C VAL A 10 16.01 12.43 6.67
N LEU A 11 15.23 11.72 7.51
CA LEU A 11 15.21 10.26 7.50
C LEU A 11 14.68 9.72 6.16
N LEU A 12 13.62 10.31 5.61
CA LEU A 12 13.06 9.92 4.32
C LEU A 12 14.07 10.10 3.19
N THR A 13 14.75 11.24 3.13
CA THR A 13 15.77 11.49 2.10
C THR A 13 16.96 10.55 2.23
N LEU A 14 17.43 10.30 3.46
CA LEU A 14 18.51 9.36 3.72
C LEU A 14 18.13 7.93 3.27
N MET A 15 16.94 7.46 3.66
CA MET A 15 16.44 6.12 3.26
C MET A 15 16.22 6.03 1.76
N SER A 16 15.76 7.09 1.10
CA SER A 16 15.58 7.13 -0.34
C SER A 16 16.92 7.01 -1.08
N VAL A 17 17.94 7.72 -0.62
CA VAL A 17 19.29 7.63 -1.19
C VAL A 17 19.88 6.24 -0.96
N LEU A 18 19.78 5.70 0.26
CA LEU A 18 20.25 4.34 0.55
C LEU A 18 19.53 3.29 -0.32
N SER A 19 18.23 3.45 -0.56
CA SER A 19 17.43 2.54 -1.40
C SER A 19 17.93 2.49 -2.86
N LEU A 20 18.57 3.51 -3.35
CA LEU A 20 19.17 3.51 -4.70
C LEU A 20 20.39 2.60 -4.80
N PHE A 21 21.15 2.45 -3.72
CA PHE A 21 22.38 1.65 -3.70
C PHE A 21 22.16 0.22 -3.23
N VAL A 22 21.12 -0.06 -2.45
CA VAL A 22 20.77 -1.40 -1.95
C VAL A 22 19.88 -2.12 -2.94
N GLY A 23 20.34 -3.26 -3.46
CA GLY A 23 19.57 -4.09 -4.40
C GLY A 23 20.28 -5.41 -4.74
N ALA A 24 19.68 -6.21 -5.62
CA ALA A 24 20.21 -7.51 -6.03
C ALA A 24 21.51 -7.43 -6.86
N ALA A 25 21.80 -6.29 -7.47
CA ALA A 25 23.07 -6.00 -8.11
C ALA A 25 23.88 -5.07 -7.21
N ASP A 26 25.16 -5.35 -7.02
CA ASP A 26 26.07 -4.55 -6.23
C ASP A 26 26.49 -3.30 -7.07
N ILE A 27 25.78 -2.20 -6.87
CA ILE A 27 26.16 -0.91 -7.43
C ILE A 27 26.78 -0.09 -6.31
N THR A 28 28.06 0.26 -6.45
CA THR A 28 28.71 1.13 -5.48
C THR A 28 28.55 2.59 -5.91
N PRO A 29 28.57 3.54 -4.96
CA PRO A 29 28.59 4.96 -5.29
C PRO A 29 29.78 5.36 -6.17
N ALA A 30 30.88 4.62 -6.09
CA ALA A 30 32.07 4.81 -6.91
C ALA A 30 31.81 4.49 -8.39
N ASP A 31 31.05 3.45 -8.70
CA ASP A 31 30.71 3.03 -10.07
C ASP A 31 29.83 4.09 -10.76
N VAL A 32 28.91 4.69 -10.02
CA VAL A 32 28.08 5.79 -10.52
C VAL A 32 28.90 7.05 -10.77
N LEU A 33 29.85 7.37 -9.87
CA LEU A 33 30.73 8.52 -10.00
C LEU A 33 31.80 8.35 -11.11
N SER A 34 32.22 7.13 -11.39
CA SER A 34 33.17 6.82 -12.49
C SER A 34 32.48 6.85 -13.86
N GLY A 35 31.16 7.00 -13.92
CA GLY A 35 30.40 7.06 -15.16
C GLY A 35 30.22 5.72 -15.86
N ASP A 36 30.27 4.61 -15.11
CA ASP A 36 30.01 3.29 -15.66
C ASP A 36 28.60 3.21 -16.24
N ILE A 37 28.52 2.98 -17.55
CA ILE A 37 27.28 3.03 -18.32
C ILE A 37 26.31 1.95 -17.84
N GLU A 38 26.79 0.75 -17.51
CA GLU A 38 25.96 -0.36 -17.07
C GLU A 38 25.29 -0.07 -15.70
N SER A 39 26.07 0.48 -14.77
CA SER A 39 25.57 0.89 -13.44
C SER A 39 24.55 2.02 -13.52
N LEU A 40 24.78 2.99 -14.42
CA LEU A 40 23.85 4.10 -14.67
C LEU A 40 22.54 3.61 -15.31
N GLU A 41 22.62 2.70 -16.28
CA GLU A 41 21.44 2.14 -16.94
C GLU A 41 20.59 1.34 -15.95
N LEU A 42 21.19 0.48 -15.12
CA LEU A 42 20.49 -0.27 -14.06
C LEU A 42 19.83 0.67 -13.06
N MET A 43 20.48 1.76 -12.69
CA MET A 43 19.94 2.76 -11.78
C MET A 43 18.72 3.46 -12.36
N LEU A 44 18.76 3.87 -13.64
CA LEU A 44 17.68 4.61 -14.30
C LEU A 44 16.50 3.70 -14.67
N ILE A 45 16.75 2.48 -15.14
CA ILE A 45 15.68 1.58 -15.64
C ILE A 45 15.02 0.82 -14.50
N SER A 46 15.74 0.46 -13.46
CA SER A 46 15.22 -0.41 -12.39
C SER A 46 15.00 0.32 -11.06
N ARG A 47 16.02 1.00 -10.55
CA ARG A 47 16.00 1.50 -9.17
C ARG A 47 15.24 2.81 -9.01
N LEU A 48 15.42 3.74 -9.92
CA LEU A 48 14.73 5.03 -9.88
C LEU A 48 13.21 4.89 -10.03
N PRO A 49 12.68 4.11 -11.00
CA PRO A 49 11.23 3.89 -11.10
C PRO A 49 10.64 3.20 -9.88
N ARG A 50 11.36 2.24 -9.29
CA ARG A 50 10.96 1.57 -8.05
C ARG A 50 10.88 2.54 -6.89
N LEU A 51 11.87 3.40 -6.70
CA LEU A 51 11.88 4.42 -5.66
C LEU A 51 10.71 5.39 -5.82
N LEU A 52 10.49 5.89 -7.05
CA LEU A 52 9.36 6.77 -7.36
C LEU A 52 8.01 6.09 -7.06
N ALA A 53 7.85 4.82 -7.44
CA ALA A 53 6.63 4.07 -7.16
C ALA A 53 6.38 3.93 -5.65
N ILE A 54 7.42 3.66 -4.85
CA ILE A 54 7.32 3.56 -3.38
C ILE A 54 6.90 4.92 -2.79
N LEU A 55 7.53 6.00 -3.21
CA LEU A 55 7.23 7.35 -2.72
C LEU A 55 5.79 7.77 -3.09
N CYS A 56 5.39 7.57 -4.34
CA CYS A 56 4.04 7.89 -4.80
C CYS A 56 2.98 7.07 -4.06
N THR A 57 3.23 5.77 -3.87
CA THR A 57 2.32 4.88 -3.13
C THR A 57 2.22 5.30 -1.67
N GLY A 58 3.34 5.59 -1.02
CA GLY A 58 3.38 6.06 0.37
C GLY A 58 2.62 7.37 0.57
N MET A 59 2.81 8.34 -0.33
CA MET A 59 2.06 9.60 -0.32
C MET A 59 0.56 9.37 -0.53
N GLY A 60 0.19 8.57 -1.52
CA GLY A 60 -1.21 8.24 -1.81
C GLY A 60 -1.90 7.57 -0.63
N MET A 61 -1.25 6.58 -0.01
CA MET A 61 -1.76 5.89 1.18
C MET A 61 -1.91 6.81 2.38
N SER A 62 -0.99 7.75 2.58
CA SER A 62 -1.06 8.72 3.67
C SER A 62 -2.25 9.67 3.51
N ILE A 63 -2.47 10.18 2.29
CA ILE A 63 -3.61 11.06 1.99
C ILE A 63 -4.92 10.29 2.14
N ALA A 64 -5.03 9.08 1.58
CA ALA A 64 -6.21 8.23 1.70
C ALA A 64 -6.51 7.90 3.18
N GLY A 65 -5.48 7.63 3.97
CA GLY A 65 -5.60 7.40 5.41
C GLY A 65 -6.19 8.59 6.15
N LEU A 66 -5.68 9.79 5.89
CA LEU A 66 -6.20 11.02 6.50
C LEU A 66 -7.67 11.27 6.13
N ILE A 67 -8.02 11.08 4.86
CA ILE A 67 -9.40 11.23 4.39
C ILE A 67 -10.31 10.24 5.11
N MET A 68 -9.94 8.97 5.19
CA MET A 68 -10.72 7.94 5.87
C MET A 68 -10.90 8.23 7.36
N GLN A 69 -9.85 8.68 8.05
CA GLN A 69 -9.91 9.06 9.46
C GLN A 69 -10.86 10.23 9.70
N GLN A 70 -10.89 11.21 8.81
CA GLN A 70 -11.81 12.34 8.90
C GLN A 70 -13.25 11.94 8.60
N LEU A 71 -13.49 11.14 7.56
CA LEU A 71 -14.83 10.67 7.20
C LEU A 71 -15.45 9.80 8.29
N CYS A 72 -14.65 8.93 8.91
CA CYS A 72 -15.13 8.04 9.96
C CYS A 72 -15.09 8.68 11.36
N ALA A 73 -14.60 9.93 11.49
CA ALA A 73 -14.32 10.60 12.76
C ALA A 73 -13.53 9.71 13.75
N ASN A 74 -12.69 8.82 13.25
CA ASN A 74 -11.97 7.81 14.00
C ASN A 74 -10.52 7.71 13.52
N LYS A 75 -9.56 8.00 14.42
CA LYS A 75 -8.12 7.98 14.15
C LYS A 75 -7.54 6.57 13.92
N PHE A 76 -8.27 5.53 14.27
CA PHE A 76 -7.82 4.14 14.14
C PHE A 76 -8.19 3.52 12.78
N VAL A 77 -8.94 4.20 11.95
CA VAL A 77 -9.33 3.70 10.63
C VAL A 77 -8.15 3.83 9.67
N SER A 78 -7.85 2.74 8.97
CA SER A 78 -6.84 2.66 7.92
C SER A 78 -7.51 2.71 6.53
N PRO A 79 -6.84 3.21 5.48
CA PRO A 79 -7.34 3.14 4.11
C PRO A 79 -7.51 1.69 3.62
N THR A 80 -6.88 0.74 4.30
CA THR A 80 -6.96 -0.70 3.99
C THR A 80 -8.16 -1.40 4.64
N THR A 81 -8.88 -0.74 5.54
CA THR A 81 -9.99 -1.33 6.31
C THR A 81 -11.22 -1.64 5.44
N GLY A 82 -11.33 -1.06 4.24
CA GLY A 82 -12.48 -1.21 3.33
C GLY A 82 -12.40 -2.40 2.37
N ALA A 83 -11.75 -3.50 2.70
CA ALA A 83 -11.56 -4.67 1.83
C ALA A 83 -10.79 -4.38 0.51
N THR A 84 -10.27 -3.17 0.32
CA THR A 84 -9.64 -2.72 -0.92
C THR A 84 -8.44 -3.58 -1.32
N ILE A 85 -7.54 -3.86 -0.37
CA ILE A 85 -6.33 -4.67 -0.64
C ILE A 85 -6.70 -6.12 -0.97
N SER A 86 -7.60 -6.73 -0.20
CA SER A 86 -8.03 -8.12 -0.43
C SER A 86 -8.71 -8.26 -1.79
N SER A 87 -9.52 -7.27 -2.18
CA SER A 87 -10.17 -7.25 -3.50
C SER A 87 -9.16 -7.04 -4.63
N ALA A 88 -8.14 -6.19 -4.45
CA ALA A 88 -7.06 -6.02 -5.41
C ALA A 88 -6.26 -7.33 -5.60
N GLN A 89 -5.92 -8.01 -4.51
CA GLN A 89 -5.23 -9.31 -4.55
C GLN A 89 -6.07 -10.37 -5.26
N PHE A 90 -7.38 -10.38 -5.01
CA PHE A 90 -8.30 -11.28 -5.72
C PHE A 90 -8.36 -10.96 -7.23
N GLY A 91 -8.33 -9.70 -7.61
CA GLY A 91 -8.24 -9.28 -9.01
C GLY A 91 -6.96 -9.76 -9.70
N ILE A 92 -5.82 -9.68 -9.01
CA ILE A 92 -4.55 -10.22 -9.53
C ILE A 92 -4.64 -11.75 -9.68
N LEU A 93 -5.23 -12.43 -8.71
CA LEU A 93 -5.42 -13.89 -8.76
C LEU A 93 -6.27 -14.31 -9.96
N ILE A 94 -7.37 -13.61 -10.21
CA ILE A 94 -8.22 -13.83 -11.40
C ILE A 94 -7.40 -13.63 -12.68
N ALA A 95 -6.63 -12.55 -12.76
CA ALA A 95 -5.80 -12.29 -13.94
C ALA A 95 -4.78 -13.40 -14.20
N LEU A 96 -4.16 -13.94 -13.13
CA LEU A 96 -3.18 -15.04 -13.24
C LEU A 96 -3.82 -16.36 -13.64
N LEU A 97 -5.03 -16.65 -13.16
CA LEU A 97 -5.73 -17.91 -13.45
C LEU A 97 -6.31 -17.95 -14.87
N PHE A 98 -6.93 -16.86 -15.30
CA PHE A 98 -7.64 -16.80 -16.59
C PHE A 98 -6.79 -16.25 -17.73
N PHE A 99 -5.77 -15.46 -17.43
CA PHE A 99 -4.89 -14.80 -18.39
C PHE A 99 -3.42 -14.91 -17.97
N PRO A 100 -2.82 -16.13 -17.98
CA PRO A 100 -1.45 -16.36 -17.50
C PRO A 100 -0.41 -15.53 -18.27
N ASP A 101 -0.63 -15.30 -19.57
CA ASP A 101 0.27 -14.52 -20.44
C ASP A 101 0.00 -13.00 -20.36
N SER A 102 -0.80 -12.56 -19.40
CA SER A 102 -1.14 -11.14 -19.25
C SER A 102 0.07 -10.30 -18.87
N THR A 103 0.18 -9.11 -19.48
CA THR A 103 1.23 -8.15 -19.16
C THR A 103 1.07 -7.58 -17.75
N LEU A 104 2.13 -6.97 -17.22
CA LEU A 104 2.09 -6.31 -15.91
C LEU A 104 0.98 -5.24 -15.84
N TRP A 105 0.77 -4.51 -16.93
CA TRP A 105 -0.26 -3.48 -17.03
C TRP A 105 -1.69 -4.06 -16.97
N SER A 106 -1.94 -5.17 -17.63
CA SER A 106 -3.25 -5.82 -17.56
C SER A 106 -3.54 -6.36 -16.15
N ARG A 107 -2.56 -6.97 -15.48
CA ARG A 107 -2.70 -7.40 -14.07
C ARG A 107 -2.99 -6.24 -13.14
N ALA A 108 -2.32 -5.10 -13.32
CA ALA A 108 -2.60 -3.89 -12.56
C ALA A 108 -4.03 -3.36 -12.81
N LEU A 109 -4.52 -3.44 -14.05
CA LEU A 109 -5.89 -3.04 -14.39
C LEU A 109 -6.94 -3.95 -13.72
N PHE A 110 -6.73 -5.27 -13.74
CA PHE A 110 -7.60 -6.22 -13.03
C PHE A 110 -7.61 -5.97 -11.53
N ALA A 111 -6.44 -5.72 -10.92
CA ALA A 111 -6.34 -5.38 -9.51
C ALA A 111 -7.11 -4.10 -9.17
N PHE A 112 -6.95 -3.06 -9.99
CA PHE A 112 -7.63 -1.78 -9.80
C PHE A 112 -9.15 -1.89 -9.95
N ALA A 113 -9.64 -2.57 -10.99
CA ALA A 113 -11.06 -2.81 -11.20
C ALA A 113 -11.67 -3.61 -10.03
N ALA A 114 -11.01 -4.68 -9.60
CA ALA A 114 -11.45 -5.49 -8.47
C ALA A 114 -11.43 -4.70 -7.15
N ALA A 115 -10.43 -3.84 -6.93
CA ALA A 115 -10.38 -2.97 -5.76
C ALA A 115 -11.57 -2.00 -5.70
N ILE A 116 -11.92 -1.38 -6.82
CA ILE A 116 -13.07 -0.47 -6.91
C ILE A 116 -14.37 -1.24 -6.64
N LEU A 117 -14.59 -2.36 -7.33
CA LEU A 117 -15.79 -3.19 -7.17
C LEU A 117 -15.92 -3.71 -5.74
N GLY A 118 -14.84 -4.21 -5.17
CA GLY A 118 -14.82 -4.71 -3.80
C GLY A 118 -15.10 -3.63 -2.77
N THR A 119 -14.50 -2.45 -2.94
CA THR A 119 -14.78 -1.32 -2.06
C THR A 119 -16.22 -0.84 -2.20
N TRP A 120 -16.74 -0.77 -3.41
CA TRP A 120 -18.13 -0.37 -3.66
C TRP A 120 -19.14 -1.36 -3.06
N THR A 121 -18.94 -2.66 -3.26
CA THR A 121 -19.79 -3.69 -2.65
C THR A 121 -19.71 -3.66 -1.13
N PHE A 122 -18.54 -3.42 -0.55
CA PHE A 122 -18.36 -3.28 0.90
C PHE A 122 -19.12 -2.07 1.45
N VAL A 123 -18.98 -0.90 0.82
CA VAL A 123 -19.69 0.33 1.23
C VAL A 123 -21.20 0.15 1.07
N TRP A 124 -21.66 -0.42 -0.04
CA TRP A 124 -23.08 -0.71 -0.25
C TRP A 124 -23.66 -1.65 0.81
N PHE A 125 -22.90 -2.69 1.18
CA PHE A 125 -23.30 -3.63 2.22
C PHE A 125 -23.41 -2.95 3.59
N ILE A 126 -22.42 -2.12 3.96
CA ILE A 126 -22.43 -1.35 5.21
C ILE A 126 -23.62 -0.40 5.28
N LEU A 127 -23.89 0.33 4.20
CA LEU A 127 -25.03 1.26 4.16
C LEU A 127 -26.40 0.58 4.29
N ARG A 128 -26.47 -0.72 3.95
CA ARG A 128 -27.68 -1.54 4.10
C ARG A 128 -27.85 -2.17 5.47
N MET A 129 -26.79 -2.24 6.27
CA MET A 129 -26.89 -2.74 7.63
C MET A 129 -27.47 -1.68 8.57
N PRO A 130 -28.48 -1.99 9.40
CA PRO A 130 -29.00 -1.10 10.42
C PRO A 130 -28.02 -1.03 11.61
N MET A 131 -26.85 -0.46 11.40
CA MET A 131 -25.83 -0.34 12.44
C MET A 131 -26.07 0.94 13.23
N LYS A 132 -26.23 0.79 14.54
CA LYS A 132 -26.47 1.93 15.45
C LYS A 132 -25.23 2.81 15.69
N ASP A 133 -24.03 2.29 15.38
CA ASP A 133 -22.77 3.02 15.58
C ASP A 133 -21.80 2.83 14.40
N PRO A 134 -21.40 3.90 13.70
CA PRO A 134 -20.45 3.83 12.58
C PRO A 134 -19.02 3.39 12.98
N VAL A 135 -18.73 3.37 14.29
CA VAL A 135 -17.42 2.95 14.85
C VAL A 135 -17.27 1.42 14.90
N MET A 136 -18.39 0.67 14.85
CA MET A 136 -18.38 -0.79 14.98
C MET A 136 -17.78 -1.51 13.76
N VAL A 137 -17.86 -0.92 12.58
CA VAL A 137 -17.45 -1.57 11.32
C VAL A 137 -15.93 -1.82 11.24
N PRO A 138 -15.06 -0.85 11.50
CA PRO A 138 -13.63 -1.09 11.53
C PRO A 138 -13.19 -1.98 12.70
N LEU A 139 -13.89 -1.92 13.84
CA LEU A 139 -13.61 -2.79 14.99
C LEU A 139 -13.96 -4.26 14.71
N LEU A 140 -15.05 -4.53 14.00
CA LEU A 140 -15.46 -5.89 13.65
C LEU A 140 -14.44 -6.57 12.73
N SER A 141 -13.90 -5.84 11.76
CA SER A 141 -12.82 -6.30 10.89
C SER A 141 -11.54 -6.63 11.68
N LEU A 142 -11.22 -5.82 12.68
CA LEU A 142 -10.02 -5.99 13.50
C LEU A 142 -10.17 -7.14 14.51
N ILE A 143 -11.34 -7.31 15.10
CA ILE A 143 -11.66 -8.37 16.07
C ILE A 143 -11.64 -9.75 15.41
N HIS A 144 -12.14 -9.87 14.18
CA HIS A 144 -12.12 -11.15 13.44
C HIS A 144 -10.72 -11.61 13.04
N ILE A 145 -9.77 -10.69 12.92
CA ILE A 145 -8.37 -11.00 12.57
C ILE A 145 -7.51 -11.22 13.83
N SER A 146 -7.84 -10.58 14.95
CA SER A 146 -6.98 -10.54 16.14
C SER A 146 -7.40 -11.44 17.30
N GLU A 147 -8.55 -12.11 17.26
CA GLU A 147 -8.93 -13.09 18.30
C GLU A 147 -9.03 -14.52 17.78
N PRO A 148 -7.92 -15.28 17.76
CA PRO A 148 -8.03 -16.71 17.94
C PRO A 148 -8.12 -16.99 19.45
N THR A 149 -9.34 -17.30 19.90
CA THR A 149 -9.57 -18.01 21.16
C THR A 149 -9.11 -17.34 22.47
N ARG A 150 -9.92 -16.44 23.01
CA ARG A 150 -10.03 -16.38 24.47
C ARG A 150 -11.12 -17.37 24.92
N ARG A 151 -10.75 -18.64 25.09
CA ARG A 151 -11.55 -19.54 25.93
C ARG A 151 -11.49 -18.99 27.35
N SER A 152 -12.60 -18.50 27.86
CA SER A 152 -12.80 -18.27 29.28
C SER A 152 -12.72 -19.64 29.98
N TYR A 153 -11.71 -19.86 30.77
CA TYR A 153 -11.75 -20.87 31.81
C TYR A 153 -12.48 -20.23 33.00
N ILE A 154 -13.68 -20.74 33.27
CA ILE A 154 -14.27 -20.76 34.60
C ILE A 154 -14.02 -22.16 35.14
#